data_1530775d19144449a5fbe71d55204fb8
#
_entry.id   1530775d19144449a5fbe71d55204fb8
#
_cell.length_a   1.000
_cell.length_b   1.000
_cell.length_c   1.000
_cell.angle_alpha   90.00
_cell.angle_beta   90.00
_cell.angle_gamma   90.00
#
_symmetry.space_group_name_H-M   'P 1'
#
loop_
_entity.id
_entity.type
_entity.pdbx_description
1 polymer ?
#
loop_
_entity_poly.entity_id
_entity_poly.type
_entity_poly.pdbx_seq_one_letter_code
_entity_poly.pdbx_strand_id
1 'polypeptide(L)'
;MFDDVPPGQHFGDVLTQPDATCSAGSSVRAVFRGGHPKNDFRTMDTFVKVQRQVGSSWVDVPDDHDWDTSNVWSREGVSYSRCTVEWRIRRGTPAGTYRLVQQGNWKNGWNGKVSAYTGTSRAFQVR
;
A
#
# COMPACT_ATOMS: atom_id res chain seq x y z
N MET A 1 -8.84 10.93 13.71
CA MET A 1 -7.43 11.38 13.70
C MET A 1 -7.20 12.23 12.46
N PHE A 2 -6.63 13.40 12.65
CA PHE A 2 -6.27 14.27 11.53
C PHE A 2 -4.95 13.82 10.92
N ASP A 3 -4.85 13.99 9.61
CA ASP A 3 -3.68 13.59 8.84
C ASP A 3 -3.12 14.76 8.05
N ASP A 4 -1.82 14.74 7.86
CA ASP A 4 -1.12 15.74 7.06
C ASP A 4 -0.01 15.05 6.27
N VAL A 5 0.63 15.79 5.38
CA VAL A 5 1.80 15.35 4.61
C VAL A 5 2.89 16.40 4.67
N PRO A 6 4.18 15.99 4.67
CA PRO A 6 5.28 16.94 4.55
C PRO A 6 5.17 17.78 3.27
N PRO A 7 5.74 19.00 3.25
CA PRO A 7 5.74 19.81 2.03
C PRO A 7 6.29 19.04 0.83
N GLY A 8 5.60 19.13 -0.30
CA GLY A 8 5.97 18.46 -1.54
C GLY A 8 5.53 17.02 -1.65
N GLN A 9 4.85 16.47 -0.64
CA GLN A 9 4.33 15.10 -0.67
C GLN A 9 2.80 15.09 -0.77
N HIS A 10 2.26 13.94 -1.19
CA HIS A 10 0.83 13.70 -1.32
C HIS A 10 0.46 12.38 -0.66
N PHE A 11 -0.79 12.23 -0.23
CA PHE A 11 -1.29 10.95 0.25
C PHE A 11 -1.21 9.91 -0.88
N GLY A 12 -0.66 8.74 -0.55
CA GLY A 12 -0.42 7.69 -1.52
C GLY A 12 0.98 7.69 -2.12
N ASP A 13 1.80 8.71 -1.87
CA ASP A 13 3.18 8.73 -2.32
C ASP A 13 3.95 7.54 -1.77
N VAL A 14 4.79 6.94 -2.60
CA VAL A 14 5.64 5.83 -2.19
C VAL A 14 6.92 6.37 -1.59
N LEU A 15 7.11 6.14 -0.28
CA LEU A 15 8.28 6.60 0.45
C LEU A 15 9.46 5.64 0.29
N THR A 16 9.17 4.35 0.19
CA THR A 16 10.18 3.32 -0.07
C THR A 16 9.61 2.38 -1.12
N GLN A 17 10.28 2.28 -2.26
CA GLN A 17 9.89 1.37 -3.33
C GLN A 17 10.28 -0.07 -3.00
N PRO A 18 9.52 -1.05 -3.49
CA PRO A 18 9.89 -2.45 -3.34
C PRO A 18 11.18 -2.76 -4.14
N ASP A 19 11.86 -3.83 -3.75
CA ASP A 19 12.98 -4.35 -4.51
C ASP A 19 12.54 -4.67 -5.94
N ALA A 20 13.42 -4.41 -6.91
CA ALA A 20 13.11 -4.60 -8.32
C ALA A 20 12.90 -6.06 -8.70
N THR A 21 13.46 -6.99 -7.95
CA THR A 21 13.39 -8.43 -8.20
C THR A 21 13.20 -9.18 -6.88
N CYS A 22 12.27 -10.13 -6.88
CA CYS A 22 11.95 -10.98 -5.72
C CYS A 22 11.80 -12.42 -6.17
N SER A 23 11.85 -13.35 -5.21
CA SER A 23 11.65 -14.78 -5.47
C SER A 23 10.38 -15.27 -4.80
N ALA A 24 9.71 -16.25 -5.40
CA ALA A 24 8.61 -16.96 -4.74
C ALA A 24 9.13 -17.58 -3.43
N GLY A 25 8.33 -17.46 -2.36
CA GLY A 25 8.72 -17.88 -1.02
C GLY A 25 9.42 -16.79 -0.20
N SER A 26 9.71 -15.63 -0.77
CA SER A 26 10.24 -14.46 -0.05
C SER A 26 9.16 -13.39 0.15
N SER A 27 9.54 -12.26 0.73
CA SER A 27 8.65 -11.13 0.95
C SER A 27 9.14 -9.89 0.23
N VAL A 28 8.20 -9.01 -0.13
CA VAL A 28 8.48 -7.71 -0.70
C VAL A 28 7.72 -6.64 0.11
N ARG A 29 8.33 -5.47 0.28
CA ARG A 29 7.77 -4.37 1.05
C ARG A 29 7.80 -3.06 0.29
N ALA A 30 6.80 -2.23 0.56
CA ALA A 30 6.77 -0.84 0.15
C ALA A 30 6.23 0.01 1.30
N VAL A 31 6.63 1.27 1.36
CA VAL A 31 6.13 2.22 2.37
C VAL A 31 5.42 3.34 1.66
N PHE A 32 4.20 3.62 2.08
CA PHE A 32 3.35 4.65 1.51
C PHE A 32 3.08 5.76 2.52
N ARG A 33 2.92 6.97 2.03
CA ARG A 33 2.37 8.09 2.82
C ARG A 33 0.86 7.90 2.90
N GLY A 34 0.35 7.63 4.09
CA GLY A 34 -1.06 7.27 4.26
C GLY A 34 -1.79 8.10 5.29
N GLY A 35 -3.02 7.71 5.55
CA GLY A 35 -3.86 8.24 6.60
C GLY A 35 -3.94 7.30 7.80
N HIS A 36 -4.45 7.82 8.91
CA HIS A 36 -4.60 7.03 10.13
C HIS A 36 -5.70 5.96 9.93
N PRO A 37 -5.49 4.70 10.36
CA PRO A 37 -6.48 3.63 10.17
C PRO A 37 -7.86 3.92 10.77
N LYS A 38 -7.95 4.73 11.81
CA LYS A 38 -9.25 5.13 12.39
C LYS A 38 -10.15 5.87 11.39
N ASN A 39 -9.60 6.49 10.36
CA ASN A 39 -10.37 7.17 9.34
C ASN A 39 -11.12 6.18 8.43
N ASP A 40 -10.71 4.93 8.44
CA ASP A 40 -11.30 3.87 7.64
C ASP A 40 -12.42 3.12 8.38
N PHE A 41 -12.58 3.36 9.66
CA PHE A 41 -13.49 2.62 10.52
C PHE A 41 -14.94 2.65 10.02
N ARG A 42 -15.37 3.77 9.44
CA ARG A 42 -16.73 3.93 8.92
C ARG A 42 -16.89 3.45 7.49
N THR A 43 -15.82 3.47 6.72
CA THR A 43 -15.86 3.16 5.29
C THR A 43 -15.35 1.77 4.99
N MET A 44 -14.54 1.19 5.88
CA MET A 44 -13.88 -0.11 5.73
C MET A 44 -13.06 -0.21 4.43
N ASP A 45 -12.51 0.92 4.00
CA ASP A 45 -11.87 1.05 2.69
C ASP A 45 -10.34 0.94 2.71
N THR A 46 -9.74 0.68 3.88
CA THR A 46 -8.29 0.44 3.92
C THR A 46 -8.00 -0.97 3.45
N PHE A 47 -7.28 -1.09 2.37
CA PHE A 47 -6.86 -2.40 1.90
C PHE A 47 -5.60 -2.33 1.05
N VAL A 48 -4.98 -3.50 0.90
CA VAL A 48 -3.80 -3.73 0.09
C VAL A 48 -4.17 -4.70 -1.02
N LYS A 49 -3.72 -4.39 -2.23
CA LYS A 49 -3.85 -5.28 -3.39
C LYS A 49 -2.48 -5.60 -3.95
N VAL A 50 -2.34 -6.82 -4.44
CA VAL A 50 -1.25 -7.21 -5.32
C VAL A 50 -1.82 -7.30 -6.73
N GLN A 51 -1.17 -6.67 -7.69
CA GLN A 51 -1.58 -6.71 -9.08
C GLN A 51 -0.49 -7.32 -9.95
N ARG A 52 -0.91 -8.11 -10.93
CA ARG A 52 -0.02 -8.73 -11.92
C ARG A 52 -0.27 -8.10 -13.28
N GLN A 53 0.80 -7.81 -14.01
CA GLN A 53 0.69 -7.32 -15.37
C GLN A 53 0.35 -8.47 -16.33
N VAL A 54 -0.72 -8.29 -17.08
CA VAL A 54 -1.14 -9.22 -18.14
C VAL A 54 -1.31 -8.40 -19.42
N GLY A 55 -0.36 -8.53 -20.35
CA GLY A 55 -0.30 -7.65 -21.51
C GLY A 55 -0.08 -6.19 -21.07
N SER A 56 -0.98 -5.30 -21.46
CA SER A 56 -0.95 -3.89 -21.07
C SER A 56 -1.85 -3.58 -19.86
N SER A 57 -2.47 -4.60 -19.26
CA SER A 57 -3.42 -4.43 -18.16
C SER A 57 -2.85 -4.94 -16.85
N TRP A 58 -3.39 -4.42 -15.74
CA TRP A 58 -3.08 -4.89 -14.39
C TRP A 58 -4.30 -5.60 -13.82
N VAL A 59 -4.08 -6.82 -13.33
CA VAL A 59 -5.14 -7.69 -12.82
C VAL A 59 -4.89 -7.96 -11.34
N ASP A 60 -5.93 -7.86 -10.52
CA ASP A 60 -5.82 -8.17 -9.10
C ASP A 60 -5.48 -9.65 -8.90
N VAL A 61 -4.47 -9.90 -8.07
CA VAL A 61 -4.06 -11.26 -7.69
C VAL A 61 -4.87 -11.67 -6.48
N PRO A 62 -5.53 -12.84 -6.51
CA PRO A 62 -6.18 -13.37 -5.32
C PRO A 62 -5.16 -13.56 -4.20
N ASP A 63 -5.45 -13.06 -3.00
CA ASP A 63 -4.60 -13.23 -1.86
C ASP A 63 -5.41 -13.52 -0.59
N ASP A 64 -4.70 -13.95 0.44
CA ASP A 64 -5.24 -14.08 1.78
C ASP A 64 -4.71 -12.88 2.58
N HIS A 65 -5.57 -11.90 2.82
CA HIS A 65 -5.20 -10.66 3.51
C HIS A 65 -4.63 -10.90 4.91
N ASP A 66 -4.96 -12.02 5.54
CA ASP A 66 -4.43 -12.36 6.87
C ASP A 66 -3.03 -12.97 6.78
N TRP A 67 -2.72 -13.66 5.69
CA TRP A 67 -1.50 -14.44 5.55
C TRP A 67 -0.51 -13.89 4.53
N ASP A 68 -1.01 -13.39 3.39
CA ASP A 68 -0.17 -12.99 2.26
C ASP A 68 0.23 -11.53 2.31
N THR A 69 -0.70 -10.66 2.73
CA THR A 69 -0.45 -9.22 2.78
C THR A 69 -0.66 -8.67 4.18
N SER A 70 0.10 -7.65 4.51
CA SER A 70 -0.09 -6.89 5.75
C SER A 70 0.12 -5.41 5.49
N ASN A 71 -0.57 -4.58 6.28
CA ASN A 71 -0.44 -3.13 6.25
C ASN A 71 -0.23 -2.66 7.69
N VAL A 72 0.97 -2.18 7.98
CA VAL A 72 1.34 -1.72 9.33
C VAL A 72 1.45 -0.21 9.31
N TRP A 73 0.54 0.42 10.06
CA TRP A 73 0.56 1.86 10.24
C TRP A 73 1.59 2.27 11.29
N SER A 74 2.28 3.40 11.05
CA SER A 74 3.12 4.06 12.04
C SER A 74 2.99 5.57 11.92
N ARG A 75 3.23 6.27 13.02
CA ARG A 75 3.18 7.72 13.05
C ARG A 75 4.60 8.29 12.90
N GLU A 76 4.75 9.27 12.01
CA GLU A 76 5.96 10.04 11.87
C GLU A 76 5.68 11.47 12.29
N GLY A 77 6.31 11.94 13.37
CA GLY A 77 6.00 13.24 13.95
C GLY A 77 4.60 13.27 14.57
N VAL A 78 3.91 14.41 14.47
CA VAL A 78 2.61 14.64 15.10
C VAL A 78 1.45 14.21 14.21
N SER A 79 1.56 14.44 12.90
CA SER A 79 0.40 14.29 11.99
C SER A 79 0.71 13.51 10.71
N TYR A 80 1.91 12.98 10.55
CA TYR A 80 2.29 12.21 9.37
C TYR A 80 2.09 10.72 9.61
N SER A 81 1.48 10.03 8.68
CA SER A 81 1.25 8.59 8.75
C SER A 81 2.05 7.85 7.67
N ARG A 82 2.59 6.71 8.05
CA ARG A 82 3.29 5.81 7.14
C ARG A 82 2.59 4.46 7.17
N CYS A 83 2.38 3.89 5.99
CA CYS A 83 1.82 2.56 5.85
C CYS A 83 2.87 1.65 5.22
N THR A 84 3.35 0.69 5.98
CA THR A 84 4.29 -0.32 5.49
C THR A 84 3.48 -1.51 5.02
N VAL A 85 3.54 -1.76 3.72
CA VAL A 85 2.84 -2.87 3.05
C VAL A 85 3.84 -3.97 2.79
N GLU A 86 3.51 -5.19 3.21
CA GLU A 86 4.32 -6.38 2.95
C GLU A 86 3.46 -7.42 2.24
N TRP A 87 4.01 -7.99 1.17
CA TRP A 87 3.45 -9.16 0.50
C TRP A 87 4.40 -10.33 0.68
N ARG A 88 3.90 -11.39 1.31
CA ARG A 88 4.59 -12.67 1.41
C ARG A 88 4.25 -13.50 0.19
N ILE A 89 5.23 -13.69 -0.68
CA ILE A 89 5.04 -14.32 -1.97
C ILE A 89 5.01 -15.84 -1.76
N ARG A 90 3.86 -16.46 -1.97
CA ARG A 90 3.73 -17.91 -1.83
C ARG A 90 4.61 -18.63 -2.84
N ARG A 91 5.15 -19.77 -2.44
CA ARG A 91 5.80 -20.69 -3.36
C ARG A 91 4.78 -21.12 -4.41
N GLY A 92 5.20 -21.21 -5.65
CA GLY A 92 4.30 -21.52 -6.76
C GLY A 92 3.63 -20.30 -7.38
N THR A 93 3.86 -19.10 -6.85
CA THR A 93 3.41 -17.85 -7.49
C THR A 93 4.04 -17.76 -8.88
N PRO A 94 3.24 -17.53 -9.94
CA PRO A 94 3.79 -17.46 -11.29
C PRO A 94 4.84 -16.34 -11.41
N ALA A 95 5.92 -16.63 -12.10
CA ALA A 95 6.90 -15.60 -12.43
C ALA A 95 6.25 -14.53 -13.31
N GLY A 96 6.63 -13.27 -13.11
CA GLY A 96 6.07 -12.17 -13.88
C GLY A 96 6.28 -10.83 -13.23
N THR A 97 5.57 -9.84 -13.72
CA THR A 97 5.63 -8.45 -13.25
C THR A 97 4.44 -8.16 -12.35
N TYR A 98 4.75 -7.61 -11.18
CA TYR A 98 3.76 -7.33 -10.13
C TYR A 98 3.94 -5.91 -9.60
N ARG A 99 2.93 -5.41 -8.91
CA ARG A 99 3.00 -4.16 -8.14
C ARG A 99 2.11 -4.24 -6.91
N LEU A 100 2.39 -3.40 -5.92
CA LEU A 100 1.60 -3.27 -4.71
C LEU A 100 0.76 -2.01 -4.79
N VAL A 101 -0.49 -2.11 -4.35
CA VAL A 101 -1.43 -0.98 -4.27
C VAL A 101 -1.96 -0.90 -2.85
N GLN A 102 -1.93 0.30 -2.28
CA GLN A 102 -2.48 0.57 -0.97
C GLN A 102 -3.57 1.63 -1.09
N GLN A 103 -4.73 1.36 -0.53
CA GLN A 103 -5.85 2.30 -0.49
C GLN A 103 -6.23 2.59 0.95
N GLY A 104 -6.60 3.84 1.22
CA GLY A 104 -7.02 4.26 2.54
C GLY A 104 -7.71 5.61 2.49
N ASN A 105 -7.90 6.21 3.67
CA ASN A 105 -8.54 7.52 3.81
C ASN A 105 -7.72 8.42 4.73
N TRP A 106 -7.79 9.71 4.48
CA TRP A 106 -7.17 10.73 5.33
C TRP A 106 -8.20 11.76 5.75
N LYS A 107 -7.98 12.36 6.91
CA LYS A 107 -8.88 13.35 7.49
C LYS A 107 -8.24 14.72 7.50
N ASN A 108 -8.90 15.69 6.86
CA ASN A 108 -8.43 17.07 6.80
C ASN A 108 -8.55 17.72 8.19
N GLY A 109 -7.45 18.33 8.66
CA GLY A 109 -7.41 19.00 9.96
C GLY A 109 -8.23 20.28 10.06
N TRP A 110 -8.60 20.89 8.92
CA TRP A 110 -9.34 22.13 8.90
C TRP A 110 -10.85 21.93 8.92
N ASN A 111 -11.37 20.98 8.14
CA ASN A 111 -12.81 20.81 7.97
C ASN A 111 -13.32 19.43 8.41
N GLY A 112 -12.43 18.53 8.83
CA GLY A 112 -12.79 17.19 9.25
C GLY A 112 -13.24 16.27 8.12
N LYS A 113 -13.11 16.68 6.86
CA LYS A 113 -13.50 15.85 5.72
C LYS A 113 -12.57 14.66 5.57
N VAL A 114 -13.17 13.48 5.36
CA VAL A 114 -12.44 12.26 5.07
C VAL A 114 -12.44 12.03 3.57
N SER A 115 -11.25 11.82 3.00
CA SER A 115 -11.07 11.61 1.56
C SER A 115 -10.27 10.35 1.31
N ALA A 116 -10.61 9.62 0.25
CA ALA A 116 -9.87 8.44 -0.17
C ALA A 116 -8.56 8.81 -0.88
N TYR A 117 -7.58 7.94 -0.77
CA TYR A 117 -6.33 8.04 -1.53
C TYR A 117 -5.90 6.65 -1.98
N THR A 118 -5.09 6.61 -3.02
CA THR A 118 -4.51 5.36 -3.55
C THR A 118 -3.02 5.58 -3.80
N GLY A 119 -2.20 4.65 -3.31
CA GLY A 119 -0.77 4.59 -3.61
C GLY A 119 -0.46 3.33 -4.41
N THR A 120 0.42 3.46 -5.40
CA THR A 120 0.83 2.36 -6.26
C THR A 120 2.35 2.31 -6.32
N SER A 121 2.93 1.15 -5.98
CA SER A 121 4.37 0.96 -6.07
C SER A 121 4.83 0.88 -7.53
N ARG A 122 6.16 1.02 -7.73
CA ARG A 122 6.75 0.63 -9.01
C ARG A 122 6.53 -0.86 -9.26
N ALA A 123 6.63 -1.26 -10.52
CA ALA A 123 6.61 -2.68 -10.90
C ALA A 123 7.89 -3.39 -10.42
N PHE A 124 7.75 -4.65 -10.05
CA PHE A 124 8.87 -5.51 -9.69
C PHE A 124 8.69 -6.90 -10.30
N GLN A 125 9.77 -7.63 -10.42
CA GLN A 125 9.76 -8.96 -11.02
C GLN A 125 9.75 -10.03 -9.93
N VAL A 126 8.88 -11.02 -10.07
CA VAL A 126 8.90 -12.27 -9.30
C VAL A 126 9.48 -13.36 -10.20
N ARG A 127 10.48 -14.03 -9.70
CA ARG A 127 11.17 -15.12 -10.40
C ARG A 127 10.79 -16.49 -9.87
#